data_3e48cb9d3f48a64ccff44ce62208fdcf
#
_entry.id   3e48cb9d3f48a64ccff44ce62208fdcf
#
_cell.length_a   1.000
_cell.length_b   1.000
_cell.length_c   1.000
_cell.angle_alpha   90.00
_cell.angle_beta   90.00
_cell.angle_gamma   90.00
#
_symmetry.space_group_name_H-M   'P 1'
#
loop_
_entity.id
_entity.type
_entity.pdbx_description
1 polymer ?
#
loop_
_entity_poly.entity_id
_entity_poly.type
_entity_poly.pdbx_seq_one_letter_code
_entity_poly.pdbx_strand_id
1 'polypeptide(L)'
;WFQQPQQREDGKAYIAFTTHTTLPVPIEQQTAESTPTWSYTIYVKEQNGVGVTIDELTTVTFLKNGKNVVYAKTTDVFGERNGGRKSYIGANEIRRMQIRNLADKRTIGAGWLIRGTDDNGNEVCFRAYFPFETM
;
A
#
# COMPACT_ATOMS: atom_id res chain seq x y z
N TRP A 1 -7.62 -7.45 10.51
CA TRP A 1 -6.80 -6.75 9.52
C TRP A 1 -5.53 -6.16 10.15
N PHE A 2 -5.64 -5.43 11.26
CA PHE A 2 -4.50 -4.78 11.92
C PHE A 2 -3.78 -5.69 12.88
N GLN A 3 -3.53 -6.88 12.45
CA GLN A 3 -2.81 -7.83 13.25
C GLN A 3 -1.35 -7.45 13.38
N GLN A 4 -0.63 -8.13 14.24
CA GLN A 4 0.76 -7.81 14.50
C GLN A 4 1.57 -7.75 13.21
N PRO A 5 2.50 -6.76 13.07
CA PRO A 5 3.36 -6.71 11.91
C PRO A 5 4.22 -7.96 11.85
N GLN A 6 4.52 -8.40 10.64
CA GLN A 6 5.44 -9.53 10.46
C GLN A 6 6.81 -9.13 10.96
N GLN A 7 7.47 -10.07 11.60
CA GLN A 7 8.82 -9.87 12.08
C GLN A 7 9.81 -10.16 10.97
N ARG A 8 10.93 -9.44 11.00
CA ARG A 8 12.04 -9.69 10.11
C ARG A 8 12.69 -11.02 10.47
N GLU A 9 12.89 -11.90 9.49
CA GLU A 9 13.53 -13.19 9.67
C GLU A 9 14.66 -13.36 8.67
N ASP A 10 15.76 -14.00 9.07
CA ASP A 10 16.88 -14.26 8.19
C ASP A 10 16.45 -15.11 7.00
N GLY A 11 16.89 -14.73 5.80
CA GLY A 11 16.62 -15.45 4.58
C GLY A 11 15.21 -15.27 4.01
N LYS A 12 14.38 -14.45 4.66
CA LYS A 12 13.06 -14.09 4.14
C LYS A 12 12.98 -12.63 3.80
N ALA A 13 12.26 -12.31 2.75
CA ALA A 13 11.97 -10.92 2.42
C ALA A 13 11.18 -10.25 3.54
N TYR A 14 11.40 -8.97 3.70
CA TYR A 14 10.62 -8.14 4.62
C TYR A 14 10.27 -6.84 3.92
N ILE A 15 8.97 -6.63 3.72
CA ILE A 15 8.47 -5.41 3.08
C ILE A 15 7.82 -4.51 4.11
N ALA A 16 8.26 -3.25 4.12
CA ALA A 16 7.65 -2.20 4.92
C ALA A 16 6.97 -1.19 4.01
N PHE A 17 5.79 -0.74 4.42
CA PHE A 17 5.09 0.37 3.79
C PHE A 17 5.30 1.61 4.65
N THR A 18 5.73 2.69 4.04
CA THR A 18 5.90 3.97 4.75
C THR A 18 5.31 5.10 3.92
N THR A 19 5.06 6.22 4.56
CA THR A 19 4.65 7.45 3.88
C THR A 19 5.28 8.64 4.59
N HIS A 20 5.58 9.69 3.82
CA HIS A 20 6.01 10.97 4.38
C HIS A 20 4.82 11.92 4.56
N THR A 21 3.63 11.51 4.11
CA THR A 21 2.41 12.29 4.30
C THR A 21 2.03 12.27 5.77
N THR A 22 1.62 13.41 6.31
CA THR A 22 1.09 13.49 7.67
C THR A 22 -0.14 12.58 7.79
N LEU A 23 -0.23 11.83 8.88
CA LEU A 23 -1.37 10.96 9.14
C LEU A 23 -2.21 11.53 10.28
N PRO A 24 -3.55 11.49 10.18
CA PRO A 24 -4.33 10.98 9.04
C PRO A 24 -4.09 11.79 7.77
N VAL A 25 -4.23 11.15 6.62
CA VAL A 25 -4.05 11.82 5.33
C VAL A 25 -5.03 13.00 5.24
N PRO A 26 -4.55 14.23 5.05
CA PRO A 26 -5.44 15.39 5.05
C PRO A 26 -6.28 15.47 3.78
N ILE A 27 -7.46 16.06 3.94
CA ILE A 27 -8.32 16.39 2.80
C ILE A 27 -7.71 17.59 2.09
N GLU A 28 -7.54 17.47 0.77
CA GLU A 28 -7.07 18.55 -0.08
C GLU A 28 -8.18 19.04 -0.98
N GLN A 29 -8.36 20.35 -1.02
CA GLN A 29 -9.33 20.99 -1.90
C GLN A 29 -8.76 22.33 -2.36
N GLN A 30 -8.48 22.44 -3.64
CA GLN A 30 -7.80 23.62 -4.19
C GLN A 30 -8.68 24.85 -4.21
N THR A 31 -9.98 24.69 -4.53
CA THR A 31 -10.97 25.77 -4.52
C THR A 31 -12.27 25.25 -3.93
N ALA A 32 -13.19 26.18 -3.60
CA ALA A 32 -14.49 25.79 -3.05
C ALA A 32 -15.31 24.92 -4.01
N GLU A 33 -15.07 25.04 -5.32
CA GLU A 33 -15.77 24.25 -6.34
C GLU A 33 -15.04 22.98 -6.71
N SER A 34 -13.78 22.82 -6.32
CA SER A 34 -13.03 21.62 -6.67
C SER A 34 -13.44 20.43 -5.80
N THR A 35 -13.31 19.23 -6.36
CA THR A 35 -13.60 18.00 -5.61
C THR A 35 -12.51 17.76 -4.57
N PRO A 36 -12.87 17.57 -3.29
CA PRO A 36 -11.88 17.22 -2.28
C PRO A 36 -11.29 15.83 -2.53
N THR A 37 -10.03 15.68 -2.21
CA THR A 37 -9.30 14.42 -2.40
C THR A 37 -8.42 14.10 -1.20
N TRP A 38 -8.07 12.81 -1.08
CA TRP A 38 -6.95 12.36 -0.27
C TRP A 38 -5.82 11.98 -1.22
N SER A 39 -4.65 12.61 -1.06
CA SER A 39 -3.47 12.31 -1.88
C SER A 39 -2.31 11.96 -0.98
N TYR A 40 -1.66 10.85 -1.25
CA TYR A 40 -0.52 10.41 -0.47
C TYR A 40 0.38 9.51 -1.31
N THR A 41 1.63 9.41 -0.88
CA THR A 41 2.61 8.55 -1.53
C THR A 41 2.96 7.43 -0.58
N ILE A 42 2.92 6.20 -1.08
CA ILE A 42 3.36 5.02 -0.35
C ILE A 42 4.72 4.60 -0.87
N TYR A 43 5.66 4.39 0.05
CA TYR A 43 6.95 3.78 -0.25
C TYR A 43 6.90 2.33 0.21
N VAL A 44 7.12 1.42 -0.72
CA VAL A 44 7.18 -0.01 -0.47
C VAL A 44 8.64 -0.40 -0.54
N LYS A 45 9.22 -0.79 0.58
CA LYS A 45 10.65 -1.08 0.68
C LYS A 45 10.90 -2.51 1.13
N GLU A 46 11.68 -3.25 0.36
CA GLU A 46 12.21 -4.52 0.83
C GLU A 46 13.46 -4.23 1.70
N GLN A 47 13.49 -4.74 2.92
CA GLN A 47 14.49 -4.35 3.92
C GLN A 47 15.41 -5.49 4.36
N ASN A 48 15.27 -6.67 3.81
CA ASN A 48 16.05 -7.83 4.27
C ASN A 48 16.95 -8.45 3.20
N GLY A 49 17.09 -7.78 2.05
CA GLY A 49 18.01 -8.22 1.01
C GLY A 49 17.49 -9.39 0.17
N VAL A 50 16.19 -9.65 0.15
CA VAL A 50 15.59 -10.76 -0.59
C VAL A 50 14.45 -10.20 -1.44
N GLY A 51 14.54 -10.38 -2.77
CA GLY A 51 13.50 -9.88 -3.66
C GLY A 51 12.20 -10.66 -3.55
N VAL A 52 11.11 -10.07 -4.01
CA VAL A 52 9.76 -10.64 -3.94
C VAL A 52 9.06 -10.53 -5.28
N THR A 53 8.56 -11.67 -5.77
CA THR A 53 7.57 -11.69 -6.85
C THR A 53 6.20 -11.52 -6.22
N ILE A 54 5.47 -10.48 -6.62
CA ILE A 54 4.19 -10.15 -6.02
C ILE A 54 3.08 -10.81 -6.82
N ASP A 55 2.30 -11.66 -6.15
CA ASP A 55 1.18 -12.35 -6.74
C ASP A 55 -0.09 -11.51 -6.70
N GLU A 56 -0.25 -10.70 -5.65
CA GLU A 56 -1.44 -9.89 -5.47
C GLU A 56 -1.13 -8.65 -4.64
N LEU A 57 -1.61 -7.51 -5.09
CA LEU A 57 -1.70 -6.28 -4.32
C LEU A 57 -3.18 -6.01 -4.06
N THR A 58 -3.59 -6.03 -2.81
CA THR A 58 -4.97 -5.78 -2.40
C THR A 58 -5.08 -4.45 -1.71
N THR A 59 -6.07 -3.66 -2.10
CA THR A 59 -6.44 -2.42 -1.44
C THR A 59 -7.79 -2.61 -0.78
N VAL A 60 -7.91 -2.20 0.47
CA VAL A 60 -9.16 -2.27 1.23
C VAL A 60 -9.53 -0.86 1.65
N THR A 61 -10.72 -0.41 1.24
CA THR A 61 -11.28 0.85 1.71
C THR A 61 -12.17 0.56 2.91
N PHE A 62 -11.85 1.18 4.03
CA PHE A 62 -12.61 1.00 5.28
C PHE A 62 -13.65 2.10 5.42
N LEU A 63 -14.88 1.69 5.70
CA LEU A 63 -16.03 2.58 5.81
C LEU A 63 -16.43 2.74 7.28
N LYS A 64 -17.06 3.88 7.60
CA LYS A 64 -17.56 4.18 8.96
C LYS A 64 -18.52 3.15 9.51
N ASN A 65 -19.28 2.49 8.64
CA ASN A 65 -20.26 1.48 9.05
C ASN A 65 -19.64 0.10 9.33
N GLY A 66 -18.32 -0.01 9.29
CA GLY A 66 -17.60 -1.25 9.50
C GLY A 66 -17.49 -2.15 8.26
N LYS A 67 -18.10 -1.78 7.16
CA LYS A 67 -17.97 -2.52 5.90
C LYS A 67 -16.67 -2.13 5.18
N ASN A 68 -16.20 -3.03 4.33
CA ASN A 68 -14.98 -2.83 3.55
C ASN A 68 -15.27 -3.00 2.08
N VAL A 69 -14.59 -2.22 1.25
CA VAL A 69 -14.58 -2.40 -0.20
C VAL A 69 -13.19 -2.88 -0.60
N VAL A 70 -13.12 -4.03 -1.28
CA VAL A 70 -11.87 -4.68 -1.60
C VAL A 70 -11.62 -4.63 -3.11
N TYR A 71 -10.41 -4.25 -3.48
CA TYR A 71 -9.93 -4.28 -4.86
C TYR A 71 -8.58 -4.99 -4.89
N ALA A 72 -8.43 -5.95 -5.81
CA ALA A 72 -7.19 -6.70 -5.95
C ALA A 72 -6.61 -6.56 -7.34
N LYS A 73 -5.29 -6.47 -7.43
CA LYS A 73 -4.55 -6.40 -8.68
C LYS A 73 -3.51 -7.52 -8.67
N THR A 74 -3.52 -8.36 -9.71
CA THR A 74 -2.66 -9.55 -9.78
C THR A 74 -1.55 -9.42 -10.82
N THR A 75 -1.60 -8.39 -11.67
CA THR A 75 -0.58 -8.10 -12.68
C THR A 75 -0.21 -6.63 -12.64
N ASP A 76 1.01 -6.34 -13.03
CA ASP A 76 1.49 -4.95 -13.12
C ASP A 76 1.21 -4.13 -11.85
N VAL A 77 1.43 -4.74 -10.70
CA VAL A 77 1.00 -4.15 -9.43
C VAL A 77 1.62 -2.79 -9.15
N PHE A 78 2.83 -2.55 -9.62
CA PHE A 78 3.50 -1.25 -9.48
C PHE A 78 3.34 -0.35 -10.71
N GLY A 79 2.78 -0.86 -11.82
CA GLY A 79 2.64 -0.12 -13.06
C GLY A 79 3.96 0.05 -13.82
N GLU A 80 3.86 0.46 -15.08
CA GLU A 80 5.04 0.59 -15.95
C GLU A 80 5.92 1.78 -15.57
N ARG A 81 5.33 2.82 -15.00
CA ARG A 81 6.03 4.06 -14.67
C ARG A 81 7.09 3.90 -13.59
N ASN A 82 7.05 2.81 -12.86
CA ASN A 82 8.02 2.56 -11.80
C ASN A 82 9.32 1.93 -12.31
N GLY A 83 9.41 1.67 -13.61
CA GLY A 83 10.57 1.03 -14.21
C GLY A 83 10.75 -0.41 -13.74
N GLY A 84 11.62 -1.18 -14.39
CA GLY A 84 11.88 -2.54 -14.00
C GLY A 84 10.69 -3.48 -14.12
N ARG A 85 10.67 -4.53 -13.30
CA ARG A 85 9.63 -5.56 -13.36
C ARG A 85 8.35 -5.06 -12.71
N LYS A 86 7.22 -5.30 -13.39
CA LYS A 86 5.92 -4.73 -13.03
C LYS A 86 5.32 -5.29 -11.75
N SER A 87 5.70 -6.51 -11.36
CA SER A 87 5.17 -7.18 -10.17
C SER A 87 6.29 -7.80 -9.37
N TYR A 88 7.41 -7.09 -9.26
CA TYR A 88 8.58 -7.54 -8.54
C TYR A 88 9.22 -6.37 -7.80
N ILE A 89 9.66 -6.65 -6.59
CA ILE A 89 10.51 -5.73 -5.84
C ILE A 89 11.82 -6.44 -5.52
N GLY A 90 12.94 -5.82 -5.91
CA GLY A 90 14.26 -6.39 -5.68
C GLY A 90 14.75 -6.24 -4.25
N ALA A 91 15.85 -6.93 -3.96
CA ALA A 91 16.52 -6.83 -2.67
C ALA A 91 16.87 -5.37 -2.34
N ASN A 92 16.43 -4.89 -1.19
CA ASN A 92 16.65 -3.51 -0.72
C ASN A 92 16.08 -2.42 -1.64
N GLU A 93 15.23 -2.79 -2.60
CA GLU A 93 14.60 -1.85 -3.50
C GLU A 93 13.47 -1.10 -2.83
N ILE A 94 13.26 0.14 -3.26
CA ILE A 94 12.12 0.97 -2.87
C ILE A 94 11.27 1.21 -4.11
N ARG A 95 9.98 0.90 -4.00
CA ARG A 95 8.97 1.24 -5.00
C ARG A 95 8.06 2.32 -4.44
N ARG A 96 7.74 3.29 -5.27
CA ARG A 96 6.89 4.42 -4.89
C ARG A 96 5.55 4.32 -5.61
N MET A 97 4.46 4.47 -4.87
CA MET A 97 3.11 4.54 -5.42
C MET A 97 2.47 5.85 -5.00
N GLN A 98 1.99 6.61 -5.99
CA GLN A 98 1.23 7.82 -5.72
C GLN A 98 -0.26 7.49 -5.76
N ILE A 99 -0.97 7.82 -4.70
CA ILE A 99 -2.37 7.49 -4.52
C ILE A 99 -3.15 8.79 -4.44
N ARG A 100 -4.25 8.82 -5.20
CA ARG A 100 -5.19 9.92 -5.15
C ARG A 100 -6.61 9.36 -5.19
N ASN A 101 -7.36 9.63 -4.15
CA ASN A 101 -8.74 9.17 -4.02
C ASN A 101 -9.66 10.37 -3.82
N LEU A 102 -10.86 10.30 -4.39
CA LEU A 102 -11.90 11.26 -4.09
C LEU A 102 -12.30 11.12 -2.62
N ALA A 103 -12.36 12.24 -1.91
CA ALA A 103 -12.78 12.21 -0.52
C ALA A 103 -14.28 11.89 -0.43
N ASP A 104 -14.62 11.07 0.54
CA ASP A 104 -15.96 10.52 0.72
C ASP A 104 -16.29 10.52 2.21
N LYS A 105 -17.50 10.95 2.56
CA LYS A 105 -17.95 11.03 3.95
C LYS A 105 -18.00 9.68 4.66
N ARG A 106 -18.08 8.59 3.90
CA ARG A 106 -18.22 7.23 4.45
C ARG A 106 -16.88 6.58 4.76
N THR A 107 -15.80 7.05 4.16
CA THR A 107 -14.49 6.40 4.20
C THR A 107 -13.64 6.93 5.34
N ILE A 108 -12.96 6.05 6.06
CA ILE A 108 -12.10 6.40 7.18
C ILE A 108 -10.62 6.07 6.95
N GLY A 109 -10.30 5.27 5.95
CA GLY A 109 -8.93 4.91 5.66
C GLY A 109 -8.81 3.81 4.62
N ALA A 110 -7.57 3.46 4.32
CA ALA A 110 -7.25 2.40 3.36
C ALA A 110 -6.21 1.45 3.92
N GLY A 111 -6.42 0.16 3.67
CA GLY A 111 -5.47 -0.88 3.95
C GLY A 111 -4.81 -1.37 2.67
N TRP A 112 -3.57 -1.78 2.78
CA TRP A 112 -2.77 -2.30 1.68
C TRP A 112 -2.19 -3.64 2.07
N LEU A 113 -2.28 -4.62 1.18
CA LEU A 113 -1.77 -5.96 1.42
C LEU A 113 -1.03 -6.44 0.19
N ILE A 114 0.19 -6.90 0.40
CA ILE A 114 1.01 -7.55 -0.62
C ILE A 114 1.16 -9.01 -0.26
N ARG A 115 0.86 -9.88 -1.20
CA ARG A 115 1.16 -11.32 -1.11
C ARG A 115 2.09 -11.70 -2.24
N GLY A 116 3.05 -12.55 -1.93
CA GLY A 116 3.98 -13.00 -2.94
C GLY A 116 4.85 -14.13 -2.47
N THR A 117 5.84 -14.43 -3.31
CA THR A 117 6.86 -15.44 -3.02
C THR A 117 8.21 -14.75 -3.14
N ASP A 118 9.06 -14.90 -2.12
CA ASP A 118 10.39 -14.32 -2.19
C ASP A 118 11.35 -15.20 -3.01
N ASP A 119 12.53 -14.66 -3.29
CA ASP A 119 13.52 -15.34 -4.14
C ASP A 119 14.09 -16.61 -3.49
N ASN A 120 13.84 -16.82 -2.21
CA ASN A 120 14.22 -18.03 -1.50
C ASN A 120 13.07 -19.04 -1.38
N GLY A 121 11.94 -18.78 -2.05
CA GLY A 121 10.81 -19.69 -2.10
C GLY A 121 9.84 -19.56 -0.93
N ASN A 122 9.99 -18.55 -0.08
CA ASN A 122 9.08 -18.33 1.04
C ASN A 122 7.82 -17.59 0.59
N GLU A 123 6.66 -18.04 1.03
CA GLU A 123 5.44 -17.27 0.89
C GLU A 123 5.46 -16.11 1.88
N VAL A 124 5.15 -14.92 1.41
CA VAL A 124 5.18 -13.69 2.22
C VAL A 124 3.91 -12.90 2.07
N CYS A 125 3.54 -12.20 3.15
CA CYS A 125 2.35 -11.35 3.20
C CYS A 125 2.62 -10.16 4.11
N PHE A 126 2.43 -8.95 3.57
CA PHE A 126 2.71 -7.72 4.30
C PHE A 126 1.53 -6.77 4.17
N ARG A 127 1.23 -6.00 5.22
CA ARG A 127 0.09 -5.09 5.26
C ARG A 127 0.45 -3.75 5.89
N ALA A 128 -0.34 -2.75 5.51
CA ALA A 128 -0.27 -1.44 6.12
C ALA A 128 -1.66 -0.81 6.12
N TYR A 129 -1.87 0.16 7.00
CA TYR A 129 -3.09 0.95 7.06
C TYR A 129 -2.74 2.43 7.12
N PHE A 130 -3.46 3.20 6.33
CA PHE A 130 -3.33 4.66 6.32
C PHE A 130 -4.69 5.27 6.67
N PRO A 131 -4.81 5.92 7.84
CA PRO A 131 -6.04 6.60 8.21
C PRO A 131 -6.23 7.86 7.38
N PHE A 132 -7.48 8.21 7.10
CA PHE A 132 -7.85 9.41 6.35
C PHE A 132 -8.54 10.40 7.28
N GLU A 133 -8.24 11.68 7.10
CA GLU A 133 -9.03 12.74 7.71
C GLU A 133 -10.48 12.59 7.27
N THR A 134 -11.42 12.63 8.21
CA THR A 134 -12.82 12.41 7.91
C THR A 134 -13.52 13.71 7.53
N MET A 135 -14.44 13.60 6.62
CA MET A 135 -15.28 14.73 6.20
C MET A 135 -16.42 14.96 7.20
#